data_23b5b4da4e70dd6ac532edc9c6859f2d
#
_entry.id   23b5b4da4e70dd6ac532edc9c6859f2d
#
_cell.length_a   1.000
_cell.length_b   1.000
_cell.length_c   1.000
_cell.angle_alpha   90.00
_cell.angle_beta   90.00
_cell.angle_gamma   90.00
#
_symmetry.space_group_name_H-M   'P 1'
#
loop_
_entity.id
_entity.type
_entity.pdbx_description
1 polymer ?
#
loop_
_entity_poly.entity_id
_entity_poly.type
_entity_poly.pdbx_seq_one_letter_code
_entity_poly.pdbx_strand_id
1 'polypeptide(L)'
;IVEKGIFLLTEAAERLREKYGEKAEFLLIGGLDDHPGAITNEQLDAVCDGKYIQWLGYRTDVLELLKQCHIVAFPSYYMEGLPKSLIEADAIGRPIITSNSVGCKETVIDGENGFLIQPKNVDALTEKLDILLGDAELRQKMGKAARAYAEKYFDIKVVIERHLSIYN
;
A
#
# COMPACT_ATOMS: atom_id res chain seq x y z
N ILE A 1 9.94 -10.18 -1.96
CA ILE A 1 11.19 -9.86 -1.27
C ILE A 1 10.92 -9.10 0.04
N VAL A 2 11.81 -9.26 1.01
CA VAL A 2 11.70 -8.65 2.37
C VAL A 2 11.59 -7.13 2.30
N GLU A 3 12.33 -6.51 1.38
CA GLU A 3 12.39 -5.06 1.21
C GLU A 3 11.07 -4.42 0.76
N LYS A 4 10.08 -5.20 0.35
CA LYS A 4 8.72 -4.71 0.11
C LYS A 4 7.97 -4.37 1.42
N GLY A 5 8.59 -4.67 2.57
CA GLY A 5 8.10 -4.25 3.88
C GLY A 5 7.01 -5.13 4.48
N ILE A 6 6.88 -6.38 4.03
CA ILE A 6 5.86 -7.32 4.54
C ILE A 6 5.98 -7.48 6.06
N PHE A 7 7.19 -7.70 6.58
CA PHE A 7 7.39 -7.86 8.01
C PHE A 7 7.15 -6.59 8.82
N LEU A 8 7.37 -5.42 8.23
CA LEU A 8 6.97 -4.15 8.86
C LEU A 8 5.44 -4.05 8.97
N LEU A 9 4.73 -4.47 7.91
CA LEU A 9 3.27 -4.44 7.90
C LEU A 9 2.68 -5.45 8.89
N THR A 10 3.20 -6.68 8.92
CA THR A 10 2.70 -7.72 9.86
C THR A 10 3.01 -7.36 11.31
N GLU A 11 4.17 -6.77 11.60
CA GLU A 11 4.50 -6.26 12.93
C GLU A 11 3.56 -5.12 13.35
N ALA A 12 3.32 -4.15 12.46
CA ALA A 12 2.37 -3.06 12.73
C ALA A 12 0.94 -3.59 12.93
N ALA A 13 0.51 -4.56 12.14
CA ALA A 13 -0.79 -5.23 12.30
C ALA A 13 -0.90 -5.93 13.66
N GLU A 14 0.15 -6.64 14.07
CA GLU A 14 0.17 -7.34 15.37
C GLU A 14 0.04 -6.37 16.55
N ARG A 15 0.71 -5.22 16.49
CA ARG A 15 0.59 -4.18 17.51
C ARG A 15 -0.82 -3.58 17.61
N LEU A 16 -1.59 -3.66 16.52
CA LEU A 16 -2.97 -3.17 16.44
C LEU A 16 -4.02 -4.25 16.73
N ARG A 17 -3.61 -5.51 16.91
CA ARG A 17 -4.51 -6.66 17.05
C ARG A 17 -5.46 -6.53 18.23
N GLU A 18 -4.99 -6.10 19.40
CA GLU A 18 -5.85 -5.93 20.57
C GLU A 18 -6.99 -4.94 20.31
N LYS A 19 -6.72 -3.88 19.55
CA LYS A 19 -7.69 -2.82 19.27
C LYS A 19 -8.63 -3.15 18.11
N TYR A 20 -8.13 -3.85 17.09
CA TYR A 20 -8.82 -4.02 15.80
C TYR A 20 -9.02 -5.47 15.33
N GLY A 21 -8.60 -6.47 16.09
CA GLY A 21 -8.56 -7.88 15.66
C GLY A 21 -9.89 -8.47 15.21
N GLU A 22 -11.04 -7.92 15.65
CA GLU A 22 -12.36 -8.31 15.18
C GLU A 22 -12.98 -7.33 14.17
N LYS A 23 -12.29 -6.23 13.86
CA LYS A 23 -12.82 -5.12 13.05
C LYS A 23 -12.01 -4.85 11.80
N ALA A 24 -10.84 -5.43 11.69
CA ALA A 24 -9.94 -5.26 10.56
C ALA A 24 -9.31 -6.58 10.15
N GLU A 25 -8.95 -6.68 8.88
CA GLU A 25 -8.17 -7.78 8.31
C GLU A 25 -7.03 -7.19 7.50
N PHE A 26 -5.88 -7.84 7.54
CA PHE A 26 -4.70 -7.49 6.77
C PHE A 26 -4.46 -8.54 5.69
N LEU A 27 -4.58 -8.13 4.43
CA LEU A 27 -4.43 -9.01 3.28
C LEU A 27 -3.06 -8.77 2.62
N LEU A 28 -2.21 -9.79 2.62
CA LEU A 28 -0.94 -9.78 1.92
C LEU A 28 -1.13 -10.40 0.54
N ILE A 29 -0.85 -9.63 -0.50
CA ILE A 29 -1.04 -10.05 -1.90
C ILE A 29 0.32 -10.10 -2.59
N GLY A 30 0.66 -11.24 -3.15
CA GLY A 30 1.89 -11.46 -3.90
C GLY A 30 2.38 -12.90 -3.79
N GLY A 31 2.98 -13.38 -4.86
CA GLY A 31 3.59 -14.71 -4.89
C GLY A 31 4.97 -14.74 -4.22
N LEU A 32 5.47 -15.93 -4.02
CA LEU A 32 6.87 -16.16 -3.71
C LEU A 32 7.73 -15.84 -4.94
N ASP A 33 8.96 -15.51 -4.71
CA ASP A 33 9.95 -15.16 -5.72
C ASP A 33 11.19 -16.03 -5.51
N ASP A 34 11.96 -16.28 -6.56
CA ASP A 34 13.22 -17.03 -6.49
C ASP A 34 14.44 -16.11 -6.22
N HIS A 35 14.19 -14.83 -5.91
CA HIS A 35 15.24 -13.86 -5.61
C HIS A 35 15.95 -14.18 -4.28
N PRO A 36 17.27 -13.94 -4.11
CA PRO A 36 17.99 -14.23 -2.86
C PRO A 36 17.42 -13.56 -1.60
N GLY A 37 16.66 -12.46 -1.74
CA GLY A 37 15.92 -11.80 -0.65
C GLY A 37 14.44 -12.21 -0.60
N ALA A 38 14.06 -13.33 -1.23
CA ALA A 38 12.68 -13.81 -1.21
C ALA A 38 12.24 -14.22 0.20
N ILE A 39 10.96 -14.05 0.46
CA ILE A 39 10.31 -14.52 1.68
C ILE A 39 9.96 -15.98 1.50
N THR A 40 10.19 -16.82 2.51
CA THR A 40 9.84 -18.23 2.49
C THR A 40 8.42 -18.50 3.00
N ASN A 41 7.87 -19.69 2.68
CA ASN A 41 6.58 -20.11 3.22
C ASN A 41 6.60 -20.13 4.76
N GLU A 42 7.66 -20.68 5.36
CA GLU A 42 7.80 -20.77 6.82
C GLU A 42 7.77 -19.38 7.47
N GLN A 43 8.36 -18.37 6.82
CA GLN A 43 8.34 -17.00 7.31
C GLN A 43 6.94 -16.37 7.22
N LEU A 44 6.18 -16.67 6.17
CA LEU A 44 4.80 -16.23 6.03
C LEU A 44 3.88 -16.95 7.03
N ASP A 45 4.03 -18.26 7.16
CA ASP A 45 3.25 -19.07 8.12
C ASP A 45 3.48 -18.62 9.58
N ALA A 46 4.67 -18.10 9.88
CA ALA A 46 4.99 -17.59 11.21
C ALA A 46 4.28 -16.26 11.55
N VAL A 47 3.87 -15.48 10.54
CA VAL A 47 3.25 -14.14 10.74
C VAL A 47 1.80 -14.04 10.27
N CYS A 48 1.30 -15.04 9.54
CA CYS A 48 -0.07 -15.10 9.04
C CYS A 48 -0.86 -16.13 9.85
N ASP A 49 -1.99 -15.74 10.42
CA ASP A 49 -2.88 -16.64 11.15
C ASP A 49 -4.07 -17.11 10.30
N GLY A 50 -4.14 -16.69 9.04
CA GLY A 50 -5.21 -17.02 8.12
C GLY A 50 -6.56 -16.35 8.41
N LYS A 51 -6.61 -15.43 9.38
CA LYS A 51 -7.83 -14.73 9.80
C LYS A 51 -7.62 -13.21 9.89
N TYR A 52 -6.80 -12.74 10.80
CA TYR A 52 -6.49 -11.31 10.98
C TYR A 52 -5.39 -10.86 10.01
N ILE A 53 -4.36 -11.68 9.83
CA ILE A 53 -3.31 -11.48 8.83
C ILE A 53 -3.37 -12.67 7.89
N GLN A 54 -3.71 -12.43 6.63
CA GLN A 54 -3.91 -13.46 5.62
C GLN A 54 -2.96 -13.25 4.44
N TRP A 55 -2.26 -14.29 4.06
CA TRP A 55 -1.52 -14.30 2.81
C TRP A 55 -2.35 -14.97 1.71
N LEU A 56 -2.63 -14.24 0.63
CA LEU A 56 -3.49 -14.67 -0.47
C LEU A 56 -2.69 -15.24 -1.65
N GLY A 57 -1.36 -15.28 -1.55
CA GLY A 57 -0.51 -15.75 -2.63
C GLY A 57 -0.52 -14.86 -3.87
N TYR A 58 -0.13 -15.43 -5.00
CA TYR A 58 -0.23 -14.77 -6.30
C TYR A 58 -1.69 -14.64 -6.74
N ARG A 59 -2.11 -13.42 -7.12
CA ARG A 59 -3.48 -13.14 -7.54
C ARG A 59 -3.47 -12.42 -8.88
N THR A 60 -4.43 -12.77 -9.75
CA THR A 60 -4.68 -12.09 -11.03
C THR A 60 -5.81 -11.05 -10.93
N ASP A 61 -6.61 -11.12 -9.88
CA ASP A 61 -7.74 -10.24 -9.58
C ASP A 61 -7.41 -9.16 -8.54
N VAL A 62 -6.17 -8.69 -8.52
CA VAL A 62 -5.67 -7.68 -7.54
C VAL A 62 -6.55 -6.44 -7.51
N LEU A 63 -7.02 -5.96 -8.66
CA LEU A 63 -7.89 -4.79 -8.73
C LEU A 63 -9.24 -5.01 -8.00
N GLU A 64 -9.81 -6.20 -8.10
CA GLU A 64 -11.06 -6.52 -7.39
C GLU A 64 -10.84 -6.62 -5.88
N LEU A 65 -9.69 -7.13 -5.44
CA LEU A 65 -9.30 -7.14 -4.03
C LEU A 65 -9.08 -5.72 -3.52
N LEU A 66 -8.37 -4.88 -4.25
CA LEU A 66 -8.15 -3.47 -3.90
C LEU A 66 -9.48 -2.69 -3.77
N LYS A 67 -10.48 -2.98 -4.60
CA LYS A 67 -11.82 -2.37 -4.48
C LYS A 67 -12.52 -2.72 -3.16
N GLN A 68 -12.19 -3.84 -2.56
CA GLN A 68 -12.76 -4.28 -1.28
C GLN A 68 -11.96 -3.74 -0.08
N CYS A 69 -10.70 -3.37 -0.28
CA CYS A 69 -9.86 -2.81 0.77
C CYS A 69 -10.27 -1.37 1.10
N HIS A 70 -10.00 -0.95 2.34
CA HIS A 70 -10.24 0.41 2.81
C HIS A 70 -8.96 1.27 2.82
N ILE A 71 -7.81 0.65 2.95
CA ILE A 71 -6.49 1.26 3.07
C ILE A 71 -5.51 0.40 2.27
N VAL A 72 -4.58 1.02 1.57
CA VAL A 72 -3.46 0.32 0.93
C VAL A 72 -2.17 0.70 1.64
N ALA A 73 -1.49 -0.28 2.24
CA ALA A 73 -0.21 -0.10 2.89
C ALA A 73 0.89 -0.76 2.06
N PHE A 74 1.87 0.04 1.64
CA PHE A 74 3.02 -0.41 0.85
C PHE A 74 4.32 0.16 1.43
N PRO A 75 4.79 -0.33 2.58
CA PRO A 75 5.94 0.22 3.30
C PRO A 75 7.27 -0.26 2.72
N SER A 76 7.40 -0.26 1.39
CA SER A 76 8.60 -0.70 0.69
C SER A 76 9.77 0.23 0.94
N TYR A 77 10.93 -0.34 1.25
CA TYR A 77 12.21 0.36 1.30
C TYR A 77 13.16 -0.12 0.18
N TYR A 78 12.64 -0.88 -0.76
CA TYR A 78 13.30 -1.20 -2.03
C TYR A 78 13.29 0.02 -2.94
N MET A 79 14.28 0.14 -3.81
CA MET A 79 14.26 1.16 -4.87
C MET A 79 13.24 0.75 -5.93
N GLU A 80 12.07 1.35 -5.84
CA GLU A 80 10.99 1.14 -6.81
C GLU A 80 11.15 2.11 -7.98
N GLY A 81 10.65 1.70 -9.15
CA GLY A 81 10.20 2.69 -10.12
C GLY A 81 8.94 3.38 -9.59
N LEU A 82 7.91 3.52 -10.38
CA LEU A 82 6.59 3.97 -9.89
C LEU A 82 5.71 2.73 -9.65
N PRO A 83 5.41 2.36 -8.39
CA PRO A 83 4.70 1.10 -8.12
C PRO A 83 3.29 1.11 -8.71
N LYS A 84 3.01 0.17 -9.62
CA LYS A 84 1.71 0.07 -10.29
C LYS A 84 0.56 -0.11 -9.29
N SER A 85 0.77 -0.89 -8.23
CA SER A 85 -0.24 -1.12 -7.18
C SER A 85 -0.65 0.16 -6.46
N LEU A 86 0.26 1.14 -6.29
CA LEU A 86 -0.06 2.43 -5.69
C LEU A 86 -0.86 3.31 -6.65
N ILE A 87 -0.51 3.32 -7.95
CA ILE A 87 -1.31 4.01 -8.98
C ILE A 87 -2.73 3.42 -9.04
N GLU A 88 -2.85 2.10 -8.97
CA GLU A 88 -4.14 1.41 -8.95
C GLU A 88 -4.95 1.75 -7.69
N ALA A 89 -4.29 1.85 -6.53
CA ALA A 89 -4.92 2.27 -5.27
C ALA A 89 -5.47 3.70 -5.36
N ASP A 90 -4.67 4.65 -5.86
CA ASP A 90 -5.11 6.02 -6.12
C ASP A 90 -6.29 6.04 -7.11
N ALA A 91 -6.20 5.30 -8.21
CA ALA A 91 -7.23 5.28 -9.25
C ALA A 91 -8.58 4.75 -8.76
N ILE A 92 -8.60 3.88 -7.76
CA ILE A 92 -9.84 3.39 -7.14
C ILE A 92 -10.22 4.16 -5.87
N GLY A 93 -9.47 5.22 -5.54
CA GLY A 93 -9.75 6.10 -4.41
C GLY A 93 -9.50 5.46 -3.05
N ARG A 94 -8.36 4.79 -2.88
CA ARG A 94 -7.95 4.25 -1.58
C ARG A 94 -6.84 5.10 -0.99
N PRO A 95 -6.94 5.50 0.29
CA PRO A 95 -5.84 6.16 0.97
C PRO A 95 -4.64 5.22 1.06
N ILE A 96 -3.45 5.78 0.85
CA ILE A 96 -2.20 5.02 0.78
C ILE A 96 -1.34 5.35 2.01
N ILE A 97 -0.71 4.34 2.59
CA ILE A 97 0.43 4.51 3.50
C ILE A 97 1.64 3.90 2.82
N THR A 98 2.65 4.70 2.53
CA THR A 98 3.87 4.20 1.87
C THR A 98 5.12 4.86 2.40
N SER A 99 6.28 4.31 2.05
CA SER A 99 7.56 4.88 2.47
C SER A 99 7.91 6.14 1.68
N ASN A 100 8.57 7.08 2.35
CA ASN A 100 9.19 8.25 1.71
C ASN A 100 10.47 7.81 0.97
N SER A 101 10.32 6.96 -0.01
CA SER A 101 11.36 6.42 -0.88
C SER A 101 11.06 6.76 -2.34
N VAL A 102 12.10 6.76 -3.18
CA VAL A 102 11.95 7.00 -4.62
C VAL A 102 10.97 6.01 -5.23
N GLY A 103 10.07 6.48 -6.08
CA GLY A 103 8.98 5.73 -6.70
C GLY A 103 7.72 5.68 -5.84
N CYS A 104 7.84 5.39 -4.56
CA CYS A 104 6.69 5.36 -3.67
C CYS A 104 6.14 6.75 -3.32
N LYS A 105 7.01 7.69 -2.95
CA LYS A 105 6.61 9.05 -2.56
C LYS A 105 5.92 9.84 -3.67
N GLU A 106 6.16 9.49 -4.92
CA GLU A 106 5.57 10.16 -6.08
C GLU A 106 4.07 9.82 -6.26
N THR A 107 3.54 8.88 -5.50
CA THR A 107 2.11 8.53 -5.51
C THR A 107 1.33 9.21 -4.39
N VAL A 108 1.99 9.83 -3.41
CA VAL A 108 1.33 10.36 -2.21
C VAL A 108 1.71 11.82 -1.96
N ILE A 109 0.71 12.67 -1.79
CA ILE A 109 0.85 13.97 -1.13
C ILE A 109 0.51 13.75 0.34
N ASP A 110 1.53 13.85 1.20
CA ASP A 110 1.41 13.52 2.63
C ASP A 110 0.30 14.32 3.32
N GLY A 111 -0.61 13.62 4.01
CA GLY A 111 -1.78 14.19 4.65
C GLY A 111 -2.97 14.51 3.73
N GLU A 112 -2.84 14.41 2.40
CA GLU A 112 -3.93 14.69 1.45
C GLU A 112 -4.59 13.42 0.91
N ASN A 113 -3.85 12.56 0.19
CA ASN A 113 -4.34 11.30 -0.38
C ASN A 113 -3.79 10.06 0.33
N GLY A 114 -2.98 10.25 1.38
CA GLY A 114 -2.35 9.19 2.15
C GLY A 114 -1.30 9.73 3.11
N PHE A 115 -0.43 8.84 3.57
CA PHE A 115 0.66 9.18 4.47
C PHE A 115 2.01 8.66 3.96
N LEU A 116 3.05 9.47 4.13
CA LEU A 116 4.44 9.10 3.92
C LEU A 116 5.09 8.78 5.27
N ILE A 117 5.74 7.64 5.36
CA ILE A 117 6.52 7.24 6.54
C ILE A 117 8.01 7.11 6.20
N GLN A 118 8.87 7.27 7.18
CA GLN A 118 10.28 6.97 6.97
C GLN A 118 10.47 5.47 6.70
N PRO A 119 11.33 5.08 5.76
CA PRO A 119 11.63 3.68 5.49
C PRO A 119 12.01 2.92 6.77
N LYS A 120 11.52 1.69 6.92
CA LYS A 120 11.77 0.80 8.06
C LYS A 120 11.25 1.31 9.40
N ASN A 121 10.37 2.30 9.43
CA ASN A 121 9.80 2.84 10.67
C ASN A 121 8.44 2.18 10.96
N VAL A 122 8.46 1.11 11.75
CA VAL A 122 7.24 0.39 12.14
C VAL A 122 6.36 1.21 13.07
N ASP A 123 6.92 2.08 13.91
CA ASP A 123 6.15 2.92 14.84
C ASP A 123 5.29 3.91 14.05
N ALA A 124 5.89 4.59 13.06
CA ALA A 124 5.16 5.49 12.17
C ALA A 124 4.10 4.74 11.33
N LEU A 125 4.41 3.53 10.84
CA LEU A 125 3.45 2.71 10.11
C LEU A 125 2.25 2.35 10.99
N THR A 126 2.51 1.92 12.22
CA THR A 126 1.47 1.58 13.21
C THR A 126 0.59 2.78 13.52
N GLU A 127 1.19 3.96 13.77
CA GLU A 127 0.46 5.20 14.03
C GLU A 127 -0.46 5.59 12.85
N LYS A 128 0.04 5.55 11.62
CA LYS A 128 -0.76 5.93 10.45
C LYS A 128 -1.86 4.93 10.13
N LEU A 129 -1.61 3.63 10.36
CA LEU A 129 -2.64 2.60 10.28
C LEU A 129 -3.71 2.83 11.36
N ASP A 130 -3.34 3.13 12.60
CA ASP A 130 -4.29 3.40 13.69
C ASP A 130 -5.20 4.59 13.38
N ILE A 131 -4.62 5.68 12.86
CA ILE A 131 -5.38 6.86 12.42
C ILE A 131 -6.41 6.47 11.35
N LEU A 132 -5.97 5.79 10.28
CA LEU A 132 -6.88 5.45 9.18
C LEU A 132 -7.89 4.36 9.55
N LEU A 133 -7.54 3.39 10.38
CA LEU A 133 -8.48 2.37 10.86
C LEU A 133 -9.57 3.00 11.74
N GLY A 134 -9.22 3.98 12.55
CA GLY A 134 -10.12 4.64 13.49
C GLY A 134 -11.04 5.70 12.85
N ASP A 135 -10.69 6.26 11.70
CA ASP A 135 -11.40 7.41 11.10
C ASP A 135 -11.91 7.10 9.67
N ALA A 136 -13.19 6.77 9.57
CA ALA A 136 -13.83 6.48 8.30
C ALA A 136 -14.02 7.73 7.42
N GLU A 137 -14.24 8.91 8.01
CA GLU A 137 -14.40 10.15 7.28
C GLU A 137 -13.09 10.59 6.64
N LEU A 138 -11.99 10.46 7.39
CA LEU A 138 -10.65 10.72 6.87
C LEU A 138 -10.32 9.76 5.71
N ARG A 139 -10.63 8.46 5.84
CA ARG A 139 -10.44 7.51 4.73
C ARG A 139 -11.19 7.94 3.47
N GLN A 140 -12.44 8.36 3.62
CA GLN A 140 -13.24 8.83 2.48
C GLN A 140 -12.69 10.12 1.87
N LYS A 141 -12.27 11.07 2.70
CA LYS A 141 -11.65 12.32 2.25
C LYS A 141 -10.37 12.06 1.47
N MET A 142 -9.47 11.27 2.04
CA MET A 142 -8.20 10.90 1.39
C MET A 142 -8.43 10.08 0.12
N GLY A 143 -9.40 9.16 0.12
CA GLY A 143 -9.75 8.38 -1.06
C GLY A 143 -10.25 9.24 -2.22
N LYS A 144 -11.05 10.28 -1.96
CA LYS A 144 -11.43 11.25 -3.00
C LYS A 144 -10.24 12.03 -3.55
N ALA A 145 -9.32 12.43 -2.68
CA ALA A 145 -8.09 13.10 -3.08
C ALA A 145 -7.18 12.17 -3.89
N ALA A 146 -7.06 10.88 -3.50
CA ALA A 146 -6.32 9.86 -4.22
C ALA A 146 -6.84 9.70 -5.66
N ARG A 147 -8.16 9.58 -5.83
CA ARG A 147 -8.78 9.49 -7.15
C ARG A 147 -8.49 10.72 -8.02
N ALA A 148 -8.65 11.92 -7.46
CA ALA A 148 -8.34 13.16 -8.18
C ALA A 148 -6.85 13.27 -8.55
N TYR A 149 -5.97 12.78 -7.68
CA TYR A 149 -4.53 12.71 -7.95
C TYR A 149 -4.22 11.79 -9.13
N ALA A 150 -4.80 10.58 -9.14
CA ALA A 150 -4.63 9.63 -10.25
C ALA A 150 -5.11 10.20 -11.59
N GLU A 151 -6.29 10.81 -11.62
CA GLU A 151 -6.84 11.44 -12.83
C GLU A 151 -5.94 12.57 -13.34
N LYS A 152 -5.34 13.33 -12.45
CA LYS A 152 -4.48 14.45 -12.82
C LYS A 152 -3.10 14.04 -13.32
N TYR A 153 -2.52 12.99 -12.76
CA TYR A 153 -1.11 12.66 -12.98
C TYR A 153 -0.86 11.33 -13.68
N PHE A 154 -1.79 10.37 -13.58
CA PHE A 154 -1.63 9.00 -14.07
C PHE A 154 -2.64 8.60 -15.15
N ASP A 155 -3.57 9.49 -15.52
CA ASP A 155 -4.44 9.22 -16.68
C ASP A 155 -3.58 9.07 -17.93
N ILE A 156 -3.85 8.00 -18.69
CA ILE A 156 -3.07 7.69 -19.91
C ILE A 156 -3.06 8.84 -20.93
N LYS A 157 -4.14 9.61 -21.01
CA LYS A 157 -4.22 10.77 -21.90
C LYS A 157 -3.23 11.84 -21.47
N VAL A 158 -3.15 12.14 -20.18
CA VAL A 158 -2.19 13.11 -19.62
C VAL A 158 -0.76 12.64 -19.84
N VAL A 159 -0.49 11.34 -19.67
CA VAL A 159 0.83 10.75 -19.92
C VAL A 159 1.21 10.87 -21.38
N ILE A 160 0.30 10.54 -22.30
CA ILE A 160 0.53 10.66 -23.75
C ILE A 160 0.78 12.12 -24.16
N GLU A 161 -0.06 13.06 -23.69
CA GLU A 161 0.10 14.50 -24.00
C GLU A 161 1.47 15.02 -23.56
N ARG A 162 1.91 14.66 -22.36
CA ARG A 162 3.25 15.03 -21.86
C ARG A 162 4.37 14.44 -22.71
N HIS A 163 4.26 13.19 -23.12
CA HIS A 163 5.26 12.58 -24.02
C HIS A 163 5.31 13.28 -25.37
N LEU A 164 4.17 13.53 -25.99
CA LEU A 164 4.11 14.22 -27.28
C LEU A 164 4.69 15.65 -27.20
N SER A 165 4.52 16.34 -26.08
CA SER A 165 5.07 17.69 -25.89
C SER A 165 6.61 17.75 -25.86
N ILE A 166 7.29 16.61 -25.63
CA ILE A 166 8.74 16.51 -25.63
C ILE A 166 9.30 16.41 -27.06
N TYR A 167 8.50 15.91 -28.01
CA TYR A 167 8.91 15.66 -29.39
C TYR A 167 8.47 16.78 -30.36
N ASN A 168 7.74 17.78 -29.90
CA ASN A 168 7.35 18.99 -30.61
C ASN A 168 8.17 20.20 -30.16
#